data_eda36e9f6d78a8cec4c40c51aca4335c
#
_entry.id   eda36e9f6d78a8cec4c40c51aca4335c
#
_cell.length_a   1.000
_cell.length_b   1.000
_cell.length_c   1.000
_cell.angle_alpha   90.00
_cell.angle_beta   90.00
_cell.angle_gamma   90.00
#
_symmetry.space_group_name_H-M   'P 1'
#
loop_
_entity.id
_entity.type
_entity.pdbx_description
1 polymer ?
#
loop_
_entity_poly.entity_id
_entity_poly.type
_entity_poly.pdbx_seq_one_letter_code
_entity_poly.pdbx_strand_id
1 'polypeptide(L)'
;GAMGDAGVATSPDVYSMHWNPAKLAFIDGRAGVGISYSPWLRNLVPDINIAYLSGYYRIDEKQVLSGSLLYSSLGDVDFTDIYGNLERTFTPNEWSFDVGYSRLFTDNLSGGIAFRMIYSNLTGGSYSGGVATKPGISVAADISLYHHNDITLFTKDSELAFGLNFSNIGSKMSYSDAQTSDFIPMNMRLGTALTVNLDLYNKITLTADVNKLLVPTPPYYDISTPDSIIAGKDPNVSVPLAIFQSFYDAPEGFKEELREFTLSFGAEYLYNNQFALRAGYFHENETKGNRKYFTAGAGFKLSGFTVDFSNLMPTVQNHPLARTLRFSLAFDISSLRKTGTTTL
;
A
#
# COMPACT_ATOMS: atom_id res chain seq x y z
N GLY A 1 7.37 -1.06 -4.40
CA GLY A 1 7.76 0.35 -4.33
C GLY A 1 8.69 0.84 -5.42
N ALA A 2 9.52 -0.01 -6.07
CA ALA A 2 10.51 0.42 -7.07
C ALA A 2 9.91 0.96 -8.39
N MET A 3 8.62 0.78 -8.62
CA MET A 3 7.90 1.20 -9.82
C MET A 3 6.93 2.36 -9.53
N GLY A 4 7.39 3.39 -8.80
CA GLY A 4 6.57 4.56 -8.48
C GLY A 4 5.36 4.25 -7.60
N ASP A 5 5.43 3.20 -6.78
CA ASP A 5 4.33 2.65 -6.00
C ASP A 5 3.12 2.18 -6.87
N ALA A 6 3.34 1.85 -8.15
CA ALA A 6 2.42 1.08 -8.96
C ALA A 6 2.52 -0.41 -8.62
N GLY A 7 1.39 -1.09 -8.46
CA GLY A 7 1.40 -2.49 -8.06
C GLY A 7 0.07 -3.23 -8.16
N VAL A 8 -1.05 -2.53 -8.45
CA VAL A 8 -2.38 -3.15 -8.41
C VAL A 8 -2.62 -4.15 -9.55
N ALA A 9 -1.94 -3.96 -10.69
CA ALA A 9 -2.06 -4.82 -11.88
C ALA A 9 -0.76 -5.56 -12.26
N THR A 10 0.35 -5.35 -11.55
CA THR A 10 1.61 -6.05 -11.80
C THR A 10 1.49 -7.55 -11.54
N SER A 11 2.42 -8.35 -12.08
CA SER A 11 2.44 -9.80 -11.87
C SER A 11 2.36 -10.17 -10.38
N PRO A 12 1.71 -11.30 -10.03
CA PRO A 12 1.55 -11.76 -8.65
C PRO A 12 2.90 -12.03 -7.96
N ASP A 13 3.00 -11.66 -6.70
CA ASP A 13 4.11 -11.97 -5.82
C ASP A 13 3.64 -12.16 -4.36
N VAL A 14 4.54 -12.50 -3.46
CA VAL A 14 4.20 -12.68 -2.04
C VAL A 14 3.70 -11.40 -1.36
N TYR A 15 4.02 -10.22 -1.91
CA TYR A 15 3.60 -8.92 -1.39
C TYR A 15 2.28 -8.42 -2.00
N SER A 16 1.65 -9.21 -2.86
CA SER A 16 0.40 -8.85 -3.54
C SER A 16 -0.75 -8.57 -2.57
N MET A 17 -0.72 -9.11 -1.35
CA MET A 17 -1.67 -8.79 -0.28
C MET A 17 -1.77 -7.28 -0.01
N HIS A 18 -0.65 -6.55 -0.09
CA HIS A 18 -0.59 -5.10 0.10
C HIS A 18 -1.18 -4.31 -1.07
N TRP A 19 -1.04 -4.81 -2.30
CA TRP A 19 -1.39 -4.08 -3.51
C TRP A 19 -2.78 -4.43 -4.04
N ASN A 20 -3.02 -5.73 -4.18
CA ASN A 20 -4.25 -6.31 -4.72
C ASN A 20 -4.30 -7.80 -4.35
N PRO A 21 -5.03 -8.19 -3.31
CA PRO A 21 -5.14 -9.58 -2.90
C PRO A 21 -5.60 -10.54 -4.00
N ALA A 22 -6.45 -10.10 -4.95
CA ALA A 22 -6.96 -10.95 -6.02
C ALA A 22 -5.84 -11.55 -6.91
N LYS A 23 -4.70 -10.86 -7.05
CA LYS A 23 -3.53 -11.34 -7.81
C LYS A 23 -3.03 -12.68 -7.29
N LEU A 24 -3.13 -12.93 -5.98
CA LEU A 24 -2.63 -14.16 -5.36
C LEU A 24 -3.26 -15.43 -5.91
N ALA A 25 -4.46 -15.35 -6.48
CA ALA A 25 -5.08 -16.51 -7.14
C ALA A 25 -4.27 -17.03 -8.34
N PHE A 26 -3.45 -16.16 -8.97
CA PHE A 26 -2.58 -16.50 -10.10
C PHE A 26 -1.11 -16.71 -9.68
N ILE A 27 -0.77 -16.66 -8.38
CA ILE A 27 0.62 -16.81 -7.97
C ILE A 27 1.14 -18.21 -8.26
N ASP A 28 2.35 -18.30 -8.79
CA ASP A 28 3.05 -19.57 -8.92
C ASP A 28 3.53 -20.08 -7.56
N GLY A 29 3.54 -21.40 -7.41
CA GLY A 29 4.01 -22.02 -6.16
C GLY A 29 2.87 -22.28 -5.17
N ARG A 30 3.14 -23.20 -4.23
CA ARG A 30 2.16 -23.65 -3.23
C ARG A 30 2.13 -22.76 -1.99
N ALA A 31 3.28 -22.26 -1.58
CA ALA A 31 3.39 -21.39 -0.41
C ALA A 31 4.64 -20.51 -0.52
N GLY A 32 4.55 -19.32 0.02
CA GLY A 32 5.67 -18.40 0.09
C GLY A 32 5.52 -17.44 1.25
N VAL A 33 6.65 -16.89 1.67
CA VAL A 33 6.74 -15.87 2.72
C VAL A 33 7.69 -14.77 2.28
N GLY A 34 7.42 -13.54 2.67
CA GLY A 34 8.26 -12.39 2.36
C GLY A 34 8.29 -11.40 3.51
N ILE A 35 9.44 -10.79 3.70
CA ILE A 35 9.64 -9.68 4.64
C ILE A 35 10.18 -8.47 3.89
N SER A 36 9.66 -7.29 4.22
CA SER A 36 10.17 -6.02 3.72
C SER A 36 10.45 -5.10 4.90
N TYR A 37 11.57 -4.39 4.82
CA TYR A 37 11.97 -3.40 5.82
C TYR A 37 12.36 -2.10 5.15
N SER A 38 11.85 -1.00 5.69
CA SER A 38 12.13 0.35 5.20
C SER A 38 12.41 1.29 6.37
N PRO A 39 13.64 1.79 6.54
CA PRO A 39 13.88 2.99 7.31
C PRO A 39 13.09 4.13 6.67
N TRP A 40 12.15 4.71 7.42
CA TRP A 40 11.21 5.70 6.90
C TRP A 40 11.52 7.07 7.47
N LEU A 41 11.35 8.14 6.68
CA LEU A 41 11.56 9.53 7.11
C LEU A 41 12.89 9.82 7.85
N ARG A 42 13.94 9.09 7.51
CA ARG A 42 15.22 9.08 8.23
C ARG A 42 15.91 10.44 8.32
N ASN A 43 15.53 11.37 7.44
CA ASN A 43 16.03 12.75 7.48
C ASN A 43 15.34 13.61 8.53
N LEU A 44 14.18 13.20 9.05
CA LEU A 44 13.46 13.89 10.12
C LEU A 44 13.76 13.25 11.48
N VAL A 45 13.56 11.94 11.58
CA VAL A 45 13.74 11.17 12.80
C VAL A 45 14.42 9.85 12.43
N PRO A 46 15.60 9.54 13.01
CA PRO A 46 16.39 8.38 12.60
C PRO A 46 15.74 7.03 12.92
N ASP A 47 14.80 7.00 13.87
CA ASP A 47 14.26 5.77 14.46
C ASP A 47 12.90 5.34 13.86
N ILE A 48 12.38 6.10 12.89
CA ILE A 48 11.14 5.73 12.18
C ILE A 48 11.45 4.60 11.21
N ASN A 49 10.69 3.51 11.32
CA ASN A 49 10.82 2.37 10.42
C ASN A 49 9.47 1.68 10.17
N ILE A 50 9.40 0.98 9.04
CA ILE A 50 8.26 0.17 8.64
C ILE A 50 8.78 -1.23 8.33
N ALA A 51 8.16 -2.24 8.92
CA ALA A 51 8.38 -3.65 8.63
C ALA A 51 7.08 -4.28 8.14
N TYR A 52 7.17 -5.08 7.09
CA TYR A 52 6.03 -5.77 6.50
C TYR A 52 6.37 -7.24 6.31
N LEU A 53 5.58 -8.12 6.91
CA LEU A 53 5.65 -9.57 6.73
C LEU A 53 4.40 -10.00 5.95
N SER A 54 4.57 -10.84 4.95
CA SER A 54 3.46 -11.37 4.15
C SER A 54 3.70 -12.84 3.81
N GLY A 55 2.61 -13.59 3.65
CA GLY A 55 2.68 -14.97 3.22
C GLY A 55 1.40 -15.43 2.55
N TYR A 56 1.52 -16.49 1.78
CA TYR A 56 0.39 -17.14 1.13
C TYR A 56 0.50 -18.65 1.18
N TYR A 57 -0.64 -19.30 1.10
CA TYR A 57 -0.78 -20.75 0.94
C TYR A 57 -1.88 -21.05 -0.07
N ARG A 58 -1.54 -21.74 -1.15
CA ARG A 58 -2.46 -22.21 -2.18
C ARG A 58 -3.15 -23.48 -1.68
N ILE A 59 -4.46 -23.41 -1.46
CA ILE A 59 -5.30 -24.52 -1.00
C ILE A 59 -5.44 -25.53 -2.14
N ASP A 60 -5.86 -25.04 -3.30
CA ASP A 60 -6.05 -25.80 -4.54
C ASP A 60 -5.68 -24.92 -5.77
N GLU A 61 -5.99 -25.39 -6.98
CA GLU A 61 -5.68 -24.67 -8.22
C GLU A 61 -6.37 -23.29 -8.33
N LYS A 62 -7.46 -23.09 -7.59
CA LYS A 62 -8.32 -21.89 -7.70
C LYS A 62 -8.32 -21.00 -6.48
N GLN A 63 -7.80 -21.48 -5.34
CA GLN A 63 -7.99 -20.81 -4.05
C GLN A 63 -6.68 -20.62 -3.31
N VAL A 64 -6.48 -19.42 -2.77
CA VAL A 64 -5.31 -19.04 -1.99
C VAL A 64 -5.73 -18.34 -0.70
N LEU A 65 -5.18 -18.79 0.42
CA LEU A 65 -5.18 -18.04 1.68
C LEU A 65 -3.91 -17.22 1.79
N SER A 66 -4.03 -16.06 2.38
CA SER A 66 -2.90 -15.15 2.61
C SER A 66 -3.01 -14.47 3.96
N GLY A 67 -1.90 -13.96 4.45
CA GLY A 67 -1.86 -13.15 5.65
C GLY A 67 -0.71 -12.17 5.61
N SER A 68 -0.86 -11.06 6.34
CA SER A 68 0.22 -10.09 6.48
C SER A 68 0.21 -9.40 7.83
N LEU A 69 1.37 -8.89 8.22
CA LEU A 69 1.58 -8.05 9.39
C LEU A 69 2.39 -6.82 8.95
N LEU A 70 1.81 -5.64 9.12
CA LEU A 70 2.50 -4.37 8.98
C LEU A 70 2.79 -3.82 10.38
N TYR A 71 4.02 -3.41 10.62
CA TYR A 71 4.43 -2.72 11.84
C TYR A 71 5.14 -1.42 11.47
N SER A 72 4.75 -0.34 12.12
CA SER A 72 5.36 0.99 11.99
C SER A 72 5.77 1.51 13.35
N SER A 73 7.04 1.83 13.53
CA SER A 73 7.57 2.60 14.66
C SER A 73 7.76 4.04 14.23
N LEU A 74 7.27 4.99 15.04
CA LEU A 74 7.34 6.42 14.75
C LEU A 74 8.50 7.12 15.46
N GLY A 75 9.44 6.34 16.03
CA GLY A 75 10.57 6.86 16.79
C GLY A 75 10.22 7.18 18.23
N ASP A 76 11.23 7.52 19.01
CA ASP A 76 11.07 7.82 20.42
C ASP A 76 10.62 9.28 20.64
N VAL A 77 9.67 9.47 21.55
CA VAL A 77 9.17 10.77 22.00
C VAL A 77 9.43 10.92 23.49
N ASP A 78 10.22 11.91 23.85
CA ASP A 78 10.50 12.25 25.24
C ASP A 78 9.44 13.19 25.80
N PHE A 79 8.81 12.77 26.88
CA PHE A 79 7.90 13.60 27.67
C PHE A 79 8.69 14.27 28.77
N THR A 80 8.59 15.59 28.86
CA THR A 80 9.28 16.41 29.87
C THR A 80 8.29 17.15 30.72
N ASP A 81 8.71 17.45 31.98
CA ASP A 81 7.99 18.35 32.85
C ASP A 81 8.12 19.81 32.36
N ILE A 82 7.46 20.74 33.07
CA ILE A 82 7.51 22.18 32.78
C ILE A 82 8.89 22.81 32.94
N TYR A 83 9.84 22.11 33.57
CA TYR A 83 11.23 22.52 33.76
C TYR A 83 12.18 21.88 32.75
N GLY A 84 11.66 21.02 31.85
CA GLY A 84 12.46 20.33 30.84
C GLY A 84 13.13 19.03 31.34
N ASN A 85 12.80 18.54 32.54
CA ASN A 85 13.30 17.26 33.02
C ASN A 85 12.55 16.11 32.34
N LEU A 86 13.28 15.09 31.92
CA LEU A 86 12.69 13.89 31.31
C LEU A 86 11.79 13.16 32.33
N GLU A 87 10.51 13.02 32.02
CA GLU A 87 9.57 12.24 32.82
C GLU A 87 9.49 10.80 32.32
N ARG A 88 9.36 10.62 30.98
CA ARG A 88 9.33 9.31 30.34
C ARG A 88 9.66 9.41 28.86
N THR A 89 10.18 8.32 28.28
CA THR A 89 10.27 8.10 26.83
C THR A 89 9.18 7.11 26.40
N PHE A 90 8.55 7.37 25.28
CA PHE A 90 7.53 6.51 24.69
C PHE A 90 7.78 6.39 23.20
N THR A 91 7.63 5.17 22.66
CA THR A 91 7.75 4.88 21.23
C THR A 91 6.36 4.69 20.61
N PRO A 92 5.77 5.71 19.96
CA PRO A 92 4.53 5.56 19.22
C PRO A 92 4.66 4.46 18.16
N ASN A 93 3.65 3.61 18.07
CA ASN A 93 3.65 2.53 17.11
C ASN A 93 2.26 2.18 16.61
N GLU A 94 2.25 1.65 15.40
CA GLU A 94 1.05 1.17 14.75
C GLU A 94 1.31 -0.21 14.15
N TRP A 95 0.30 -1.06 14.16
CA TRP A 95 0.36 -2.32 13.44
C TRP A 95 -0.98 -2.70 12.85
N SER A 96 -0.94 -3.44 11.74
CA SER A 96 -2.12 -4.09 11.20
C SER A 96 -1.85 -5.57 10.94
N PHE A 97 -2.85 -6.38 11.20
CA PHE A 97 -2.85 -7.80 10.88
C PHE A 97 -3.96 -8.07 9.88
N ASP A 98 -3.60 -8.72 8.76
CA ASP A 98 -4.52 -9.00 7.66
C ASP A 98 -4.64 -10.51 7.42
N VAL A 99 -5.85 -10.96 7.11
CA VAL A 99 -6.14 -12.30 6.59
C VAL A 99 -6.88 -12.16 5.28
N GLY A 100 -6.40 -12.78 4.22
CA GLY A 100 -6.95 -12.67 2.87
C GLY A 100 -7.33 -14.02 2.28
N TYR A 101 -8.33 -13.99 1.41
CA TYR A 101 -8.75 -15.09 0.58
C TYR A 101 -8.91 -14.62 -0.86
N SER A 102 -8.33 -15.36 -1.79
CA SER A 102 -8.36 -15.06 -3.22
C SER A 102 -8.81 -16.27 -4.00
N ARG A 103 -9.62 -16.05 -5.06
CA ARG A 103 -10.19 -17.13 -5.86
C ARG A 103 -10.22 -16.77 -7.33
N LEU A 104 -9.86 -17.75 -8.19
CA LEU A 104 -10.11 -17.70 -9.61
C LEU A 104 -11.62 -17.90 -9.90
N PHE A 105 -12.20 -16.99 -10.65
CA PHE A 105 -13.56 -17.10 -11.18
C PHE A 105 -13.55 -17.72 -12.56
N THR A 106 -12.59 -17.32 -13.40
CA THR A 106 -12.29 -17.87 -14.70
C THR A 106 -10.78 -18.04 -14.85
N ASP A 107 -10.31 -18.54 -15.97
CA ASP A 107 -8.87 -18.68 -16.25
C ASP A 107 -8.13 -17.33 -16.29
N ASN A 108 -8.85 -16.22 -16.48
CA ASN A 108 -8.29 -14.88 -16.63
C ASN A 108 -8.76 -13.88 -15.56
N LEU A 109 -9.72 -14.24 -14.72
CA LEU A 109 -10.34 -13.33 -13.74
C LEU A 109 -10.31 -13.92 -12.34
N SER A 110 -9.86 -13.16 -11.40
CA SER A 110 -9.90 -13.48 -9.96
C SER A 110 -10.51 -12.37 -9.12
N GLY A 111 -11.00 -12.77 -7.96
CA GLY A 111 -11.40 -11.87 -6.88
C GLY A 111 -10.65 -12.17 -5.59
N GLY A 112 -10.53 -11.15 -4.77
CA GLY A 112 -9.90 -11.24 -3.46
C GLY A 112 -10.66 -10.42 -2.43
N ILE A 113 -10.69 -10.93 -1.20
CA ILE A 113 -11.15 -10.21 -0.02
C ILE A 113 -10.08 -10.30 1.06
N ALA A 114 -9.95 -9.26 1.86
CA ALA A 114 -9.10 -9.31 3.04
C ALA A 114 -9.81 -8.65 4.22
N PHE A 115 -9.56 -9.15 5.42
CA PHE A 115 -9.97 -8.56 6.68
C PHE A 115 -8.74 -8.07 7.41
N ARG A 116 -8.84 -6.87 7.97
CA ARG A 116 -7.74 -6.16 8.63
C ARG A 116 -8.15 -5.72 10.02
N MET A 117 -7.30 -6.01 11.01
CA MET A 117 -7.33 -5.41 12.33
C MET A 117 -6.21 -4.37 12.40
N ILE A 118 -6.54 -3.16 12.88
CA ILE A 118 -5.61 -2.04 13.01
C ILE A 118 -5.53 -1.65 14.48
N TYR A 119 -4.31 -1.47 14.97
CA TYR A 119 -4.01 -0.94 16.29
C TYR A 119 -3.02 0.22 16.13
N SER A 120 -3.34 1.36 16.75
CA SER A 120 -2.53 2.57 16.70
C SER A 120 -2.38 3.14 18.09
N ASN A 121 -1.15 3.19 18.60
CA ASN A 121 -0.82 3.79 19.90
C ASN A 121 0.13 4.97 19.69
N LEU A 122 -0.43 6.15 19.50
CA LEU A 122 0.32 7.37 19.19
C LEU A 122 0.67 8.18 20.43
N THR A 123 -0.06 7.99 21.53
CA THR A 123 -0.02 8.90 22.69
C THR A 123 0.49 8.24 23.98
N GLY A 124 0.57 6.90 24.02
CA GLY A 124 1.03 6.16 25.19
C GLY A 124 0.20 6.41 26.46
N GLY A 125 -1.10 6.74 26.31
CA GLY A 125 -1.98 6.99 27.44
C GLY A 125 -1.77 8.36 28.11
N SER A 126 -1.28 9.35 27.37
CA SER A 126 -1.12 10.73 27.86
C SER A 126 -2.46 11.46 27.99
N TYR A 127 -2.46 12.59 28.68
CA TYR A 127 -3.59 13.51 28.70
C TYR A 127 -3.42 14.59 27.63
N SER A 128 -4.47 14.86 26.87
CA SER A 128 -4.53 15.97 25.91
C SER A 128 -5.76 16.82 26.21
N GLY A 129 -5.57 18.10 26.52
CA GLY A 129 -6.68 19.00 26.87
C GLY A 129 -7.50 18.54 28.09
N GLY A 130 -6.90 17.79 29.02
CA GLY A 130 -7.60 17.26 30.21
C GLY A 130 -8.36 15.95 29.97
N VAL A 131 -8.31 15.40 28.73
CA VAL A 131 -8.94 14.12 28.37
C VAL A 131 -7.86 13.02 28.27
N ALA A 132 -8.11 11.87 28.89
CA ALA A 132 -7.22 10.72 28.78
C ALA A 132 -7.26 10.17 27.35
N THR A 133 -6.07 9.91 26.79
CA THR A 133 -5.94 9.27 25.49
C THR A 133 -5.79 7.76 25.63
N LYS A 134 -6.19 7.02 24.62
CA LYS A 134 -6.11 5.57 24.55
C LYS A 134 -5.65 5.13 23.16
N PRO A 135 -5.12 3.92 23.00
CA PRO A 135 -4.86 3.38 21.69
C PRO A 135 -6.12 3.31 20.82
N GLY A 136 -6.00 3.69 19.56
CA GLY A 136 -7.05 3.52 18.55
C GLY A 136 -7.09 2.08 18.07
N ILE A 137 -8.30 1.54 17.90
CA ILE A 137 -8.54 0.22 17.30
C ILE A 137 -9.58 0.37 16.19
N SER A 138 -9.31 -0.23 15.04
CA SER A 138 -10.25 -0.27 13.93
C SER A 138 -10.21 -1.63 13.24
N VAL A 139 -11.30 -1.96 12.58
CA VAL A 139 -11.40 -3.12 11.68
C VAL A 139 -11.79 -2.65 10.30
N ALA A 140 -11.21 -3.28 9.28
CA ALA A 140 -11.43 -2.93 7.90
C ALA A 140 -11.49 -4.18 7.01
N ALA A 141 -12.01 -3.99 5.80
CA ALA A 141 -11.98 -5.00 4.76
C ALA A 141 -11.45 -4.40 3.45
N ASP A 142 -10.80 -5.24 2.66
CA ASP A 142 -10.42 -4.94 1.29
C ASP A 142 -11.22 -5.84 0.34
N ILE A 143 -11.58 -5.29 -0.83
CA ILE A 143 -12.24 -6.01 -1.92
C ILE A 143 -11.46 -5.72 -3.20
N SER A 144 -11.10 -6.77 -3.93
CA SER A 144 -10.24 -6.64 -5.09
C SER A 144 -10.64 -7.53 -6.25
N LEU A 145 -10.26 -7.10 -7.45
CA LEU A 145 -10.38 -7.83 -8.70
C LEU A 145 -9.06 -7.75 -9.47
N TYR A 146 -8.74 -8.82 -10.17
CA TYR A 146 -7.62 -8.86 -11.09
C TYR A 146 -7.99 -9.65 -12.34
N HIS A 147 -7.67 -9.09 -13.50
CA HIS A 147 -7.94 -9.69 -14.80
C HIS A 147 -6.70 -9.56 -15.68
N HIS A 148 -6.34 -10.61 -16.39
CA HIS A 148 -5.27 -10.56 -17.40
C HIS A 148 -5.66 -11.33 -18.65
N ASN A 149 -5.10 -10.91 -19.76
CA ASN A 149 -5.26 -11.58 -21.06
C ASN A 149 -3.92 -11.67 -21.77
N ASP A 150 -3.67 -12.82 -22.35
CA ASP A 150 -2.59 -12.97 -23.32
C ASP A 150 -2.99 -12.29 -24.63
N ILE A 151 -2.11 -11.48 -25.14
CA ILE A 151 -2.26 -10.72 -26.36
C ILE A 151 -1.00 -10.85 -27.23
N THR A 152 -1.11 -10.57 -28.52
CA THR A 152 0.06 -10.43 -29.38
C THR A 152 0.28 -8.96 -29.72
N LEU A 153 1.41 -8.40 -29.31
CA LEU A 153 1.79 -7.03 -29.62
C LEU A 153 3.05 -7.00 -30.47
N PHE A 154 3.00 -6.39 -31.67
CA PHE A 154 4.12 -6.35 -32.62
C PHE A 154 4.81 -7.71 -32.84
N THR A 155 4.01 -8.79 -33.04
CA THR A 155 4.46 -10.18 -33.19
C THR A 155 5.11 -10.79 -31.94
N LYS A 156 5.02 -10.17 -30.78
CA LYS A 156 5.53 -10.67 -29.49
C LYS A 156 4.40 -11.13 -28.60
N ASP A 157 4.62 -12.26 -27.94
CA ASP A 157 3.71 -12.72 -26.89
C ASP A 157 3.75 -11.71 -25.73
N SER A 158 2.60 -11.26 -25.34
CA SER A 158 2.43 -10.18 -24.37
C SER A 158 1.26 -10.49 -23.46
N GLU A 159 1.24 -9.89 -22.28
CA GLU A 159 0.14 -9.97 -21.33
C GLU A 159 -0.34 -8.55 -20.98
N LEU A 160 -1.64 -8.34 -21.03
CA LEU A 160 -2.29 -7.11 -20.57
C LEU A 160 -3.13 -7.44 -19.35
N ALA A 161 -2.80 -6.79 -18.22
CA ALA A 161 -3.47 -6.98 -16.95
C ALA A 161 -4.17 -5.70 -16.47
N PHE A 162 -5.27 -5.89 -15.73
CA PHE A 162 -6.03 -4.85 -15.06
C PHE A 162 -6.25 -5.26 -13.60
N GLY A 163 -6.14 -4.30 -12.71
CA GLY A 163 -6.38 -4.50 -11.27
C GLY A 163 -7.26 -3.41 -10.70
N LEU A 164 -8.14 -3.80 -9.77
CA LEU A 164 -8.96 -2.91 -8.98
C LEU A 164 -8.89 -3.36 -7.52
N ASN A 165 -8.63 -2.43 -6.62
CA ASN A 165 -8.62 -2.69 -5.19
C ASN A 165 -9.27 -1.54 -4.42
N PHE A 166 -10.29 -1.85 -3.63
CA PHE A 166 -10.83 -0.99 -2.59
C PHE A 166 -10.29 -1.48 -1.26
N SER A 167 -9.49 -0.66 -0.58
CA SER A 167 -8.83 -1.05 0.65
C SER A 167 -9.21 -0.17 1.83
N ASN A 168 -9.06 -0.72 3.03
CA ASN A 168 -9.37 -0.04 4.30
C ASN A 168 -10.84 0.39 4.43
N ILE A 169 -11.80 -0.28 3.81
CA ILE A 169 -13.22 -0.02 4.06
C ILE A 169 -13.53 -0.49 5.48
N GLY A 170 -13.60 0.45 6.43
CA GLY A 170 -13.65 0.07 7.84
C GLY A 170 -14.21 1.12 8.78
N SER A 171 -14.23 0.77 10.07
CA SER A 171 -14.72 1.65 11.12
C SER A 171 -13.82 2.86 11.31
N LYS A 172 -14.44 3.98 11.69
CA LYS A 172 -13.69 5.16 12.15
C LYS A 172 -12.90 4.81 13.40
N MET A 173 -11.79 5.50 13.63
CA MET A 173 -10.90 5.32 14.76
C MET A 173 -10.98 6.52 15.71
N SER A 174 -10.89 6.26 17.03
CA SER A 174 -10.82 7.30 18.06
C SER A 174 -9.69 7.00 19.04
N TYR A 175 -9.00 8.04 19.46
CA TYR A 175 -7.89 8.00 20.44
C TYR A 175 -8.30 8.54 21.83
N SER A 176 -9.57 8.85 22.04
CA SER A 176 -10.09 9.33 23.32
C SER A 176 -11.52 8.84 23.52
N ASP A 177 -12.05 9.03 24.71
CA ASP A 177 -13.46 8.79 25.00
C ASP A 177 -14.36 9.98 24.57
N ALA A 178 -13.78 11.06 24.08
CA ALA A 178 -14.52 12.10 23.37
C ALA A 178 -15.15 11.51 22.09
N GLN A 179 -16.35 11.98 21.75
CA GLN A 179 -17.15 11.40 20.65
C GLN A 179 -16.60 11.63 19.23
N THR A 180 -15.43 12.19 19.09
CA THR A 180 -14.77 12.41 17.80
C THR A 180 -14.06 11.16 17.33
N SER A 181 -14.40 10.71 16.14
CA SER A 181 -13.75 9.58 15.48
C SER A 181 -13.45 9.94 14.03
N ASP A 182 -12.23 9.63 13.58
CA ASP A 182 -11.73 9.95 12.26
C ASP A 182 -11.80 8.74 11.33
N PHE A 183 -11.96 8.99 10.03
CA PHE A 183 -11.89 7.95 9.04
C PHE A 183 -10.48 7.38 8.96
N ILE A 184 -10.37 6.05 8.88
CA ILE A 184 -9.13 5.42 8.44
C ILE A 184 -8.93 5.70 6.94
N PRO A 185 -7.71 5.63 6.39
CA PRO A 185 -7.43 5.98 4.99
C PRO A 185 -7.98 4.94 4.02
N MET A 186 -9.29 4.96 3.80
CA MET A 186 -9.94 4.17 2.76
C MET A 186 -9.41 4.60 1.39
N ASN A 187 -9.12 3.65 0.51
CA ASN A 187 -8.50 3.96 -0.77
C ASN A 187 -9.06 3.10 -1.91
N MET A 188 -9.27 3.70 -3.06
CA MET A 188 -9.50 3.02 -4.34
C MET A 188 -8.23 3.07 -5.16
N ARG A 189 -7.84 1.93 -5.71
CA ARG A 189 -6.70 1.80 -6.61
C ARG A 189 -7.14 1.06 -7.88
N LEU A 190 -6.93 1.68 -9.03
CA LEU A 190 -7.19 1.11 -10.35
C LEU A 190 -5.90 1.19 -11.16
N GLY A 191 -5.53 0.14 -11.85
CA GLY A 191 -4.33 0.15 -12.67
C GLY A 191 -4.31 -0.87 -13.77
N THR A 192 -3.30 -0.74 -14.61
CA THR A 192 -3.01 -1.63 -15.73
C THR A 192 -1.53 -1.94 -15.80
N ALA A 193 -1.21 -3.12 -16.32
CA ALA A 193 0.16 -3.52 -16.61
C ALA A 193 0.23 -4.23 -17.97
N LEU A 194 1.20 -3.86 -18.79
CA LEU A 194 1.50 -4.48 -20.06
C LEU A 194 2.88 -5.13 -19.97
N THR A 195 2.93 -6.45 -20.06
CA THR A 195 4.17 -7.22 -20.11
C THR A 195 4.41 -7.72 -21.54
N VAL A 196 5.56 -7.40 -22.10
CA VAL A 196 5.97 -7.81 -23.46
C VAL A 196 7.18 -8.74 -23.34
N ASN A 197 7.07 -9.95 -23.87
CA ASN A 197 8.18 -10.88 -24.00
C ASN A 197 8.99 -10.52 -25.26
N LEU A 198 10.12 -9.82 -25.08
CA LEU A 198 10.99 -9.42 -26.21
C LEU A 198 11.63 -10.63 -26.87
N ASP A 199 12.05 -11.60 -26.05
CA ASP A 199 12.57 -12.91 -26.44
C ASP A 199 12.46 -13.90 -25.27
N LEU A 200 13.09 -15.06 -25.34
CA LEU A 200 13.05 -16.11 -24.33
C LEU A 200 13.60 -15.67 -22.96
N TYR A 201 14.46 -14.66 -22.93
CA TYR A 201 15.17 -14.21 -21.73
C TYR A 201 14.76 -12.82 -21.29
N ASN A 202 14.24 -12.00 -22.18
CA ASN A 202 14.04 -10.56 -21.96
C ASN A 202 12.55 -10.21 -21.93
N LYS A 203 12.11 -9.59 -20.82
CA LYS A 203 10.74 -9.09 -20.66
C LYS A 203 10.76 -7.64 -20.23
N ILE A 204 9.82 -6.85 -20.73
CA ILE A 204 9.55 -5.49 -20.26
C ILE A 204 8.11 -5.42 -19.78
N THR A 205 7.91 -4.87 -18.58
CA THR A 205 6.58 -4.55 -18.05
C THR A 205 6.46 -3.04 -17.87
N LEU A 206 5.38 -2.46 -18.39
CA LEU A 206 4.97 -1.08 -18.13
C LEU A 206 3.68 -1.10 -17.32
N THR A 207 3.59 -0.28 -16.28
CA THR A 207 2.41 -0.23 -15.41
C THR A 207 2.02 1.20 -15.09
N ALA A 208 0.73 1.42 -14.92
CA ALA A 208 0.17 2.69 -14.48
C ALA A 208 -0.98 2.43 -13.51
N ASP A 209 -0.95 3.09 -12.34
CA ASP A 209 -1.99 3.05 -11.33
C ASP A 209 -2.54 4.46 -11.07
N VAL A 210 -3.84 4.52 -10.81
CA VAL A 210 -4.55 5.71 -10.33
C VAL A 210 -5.12 5.39 -8.96
N ASN A 211 -4.88 6.25 -7.98
CA ASN A 211 -5.39 6.07 -6.62
C ASN A 211 -6.20 7.28 -6.19
N LYS A 212 -7.22 7.05 -5.38
CA LYS A 212 -8.01 8.09 -4.71
C LYS A 212 -8.34 7.67 -3.28
N LEU A 213 -8.12 8.57 -2.33
CA LEU A 213 -8.64 8.41 -0.98
C LEU A 213 -10.16 8.55 -1.01
N LEU A 214 -10.85 7.61 -0.34
CA LEU A 214 -12.32 7.56 -0.25
C LEU A 214 -12.79 8.09 1.11
N VAL A 215 -12.19 9.20 1.54
CA VAL A 215 -12.55 9.91 2.77
C VAL A 215 -13.02 11.31 2.41
N PRO A 216 -13.94 11.90 3.19
CA PRO A 216 -14.44 13.24 2.91
C PRO A 216 -13.33 14.29 2.88
N THR A 217 -13.39 15.18 1.89
CA THR A 217 -12.52 16.34 1.83
C THR A 217 -13.00 17.39 2.83
N PRO A 218 -12.10 17.99 3.65
CA PRO A 218 -12.47 19.02 4.59
C PRO A 218 -13.14 20.21 3.91
N PRO A 219 -14.35 20.62 4.34
CA PRO A 219 -15.06 21.77 3.77
C PRO A 219 -14.45 23.10 4.23
N TYR A 220 -14.81 24.18 3.55
CA TYR A 220 -14.54 25.54 4.01
C TYR A 220 -15.63 25.98 4.99
N TYR A 221 -15.22 26.45 6.16
CA TYR A 221 -16.10 26.96 7.20
C TYR A 221 -16.11 28.49 7.21
N ASP A 222 -17.23 29.07 7.62
CA ASP A 222 -17.35 30.51 7.83
C ASP A 222 -16.49 30.94 9.04
N ILE A 223 -15.65 31.94 8.85
CA ILE A 223 -14.81 32.51 9.92
C ILE A 223 -15.68 33.13 11.01
N SER A 224 -16.84 33.67 10.67
CA SER A 224 -17.77 34.32 11.61
C SER A 224 -18.67 33.31 12.33
N THR A 225 -18.90 32.14 11.72
CA THR A 225 -19.77 31.09 12.24
C THR A 225 -19.08 29.74 12.00
N PRO A 226 -18.18 29.30 12.91
CA PRO A 226 -17.30 28.15 12.70
C PRO A 226 -17.98 26.81 12.35
N ASP A 227 -19.27 26.66 12.67
CA ASP A 227 -20.04 25.45 12.34
C ASP A 227 -20.79 25.55 10.98
N SER A 228 -20.70 26.69 10.30
CA SER A 228 -21.36 26.89 9.00
C SER A 228 -20.43 26.58 7.86
N ILE A 229 -20.81 25.58 7.02
CA ILE A 229 -20.08 25.22 5.80
C ILE A 229 -20.41 26.21 4.70
N ILE A 230 -19.40 26.89 4.15
CA ILE A 230 -19.52 27.82 3.01
C ILE A 230 -19.41 27.05 1.69
N ALA A 231 -18.48 26.09 1.61
CA ALA A 231 -18.22 25.29 0.41
C ALA A 231 -17.73 23.89 0.79
N GLY A 232 -18.04 22.91 -0.04
CA GLY A 232 -17.81 21.50 0.26
C GLY A 232 -19.04 20.84 0.90
N LYS A 233 -18.85 19.73 1.59
CA LYS A 233 -19.91 18.96 2.23
C LYS A 233 -19.54 18.60 3.66
N ASP A 234 -20.57 18.29 4.48
CA ASP A 234 -20.37 17.82 5.85
C ASP A 234 -19.52 16.53 5.84
N PRO A 235 -18.35 16.54 6.50
CA PRO A 235 -17.48 15.36 6.58
C PRO A 235 -17.97 14.36 7.64
N ASN A 236 -18.90 14.74 8.51
CA ASN A 236 -19.39 13.88 9.58
C ASN A 236 -20.50 12.93 9.09
N VAL A 237 -20.15 12.06 8.17
CA VAL A 237 -21.06 11.11 7.54
C VAL A 237 -20.69 9.66 7.87
N SER A 238 -21.57 8.72 7.55
CA SER A 238 -21.29 7.29 7.68
C SER A 238 -20.25 6.83 6.66
N VAL A 239 -19.53 5.73 6.95
CA VAL A 239 -18.49 5.18 6.07
C VAL A 239 -18.99 4.91 4.64
N PRO A 240 -20.14 4.25 4.41
CA PRO A 240 -20.63 4.06 3.05
C PRO A 240 -20.92 5.37 2.31
N LEU A 241 -21.47 6.36 3.01
CA LEU A 241 -21.76 7.67 2.39
C LEU A 241 -20.45 8.41 2.07
N ALA A 242 -19.45 8.35 2.94
CA ALA A 242 -18.14 8.96 2.72
C ALA A 242 -17.48 8.46 1.43
N ILE A 243 -17.55 7.15 1.15
CA ILE A 243 -16.99 6.55 -0.08
C ILE A 243 -17.57 7.20 -1.33
N PHE A 244 -18.89 7.37 -1.39
CA PHE A 244 -19.53 8.00 -2.55
C PHE A 244 -19.31 9.51 -2.54
N GLN A 245 -19.40 10.15 -1.38
CA GLN A 245 -19.27 11.60 -1.24
C GLN A 245 -17.89 12.10 -1.69
N SER A 246 -16.82 11.34 -1.41
CA SER A 246 -15.43 11.67 -1.77
C SER A 246 -15.18 11.92 -3.27
N PHE A 247 -16.14 11.69 -4.14
CA PHE A 247 -16.04 11.98 -5.57
C PHE A 247 -16.64 13.34 -5.98
N TYR A 248 -17.28 14.06 -5.03
CA TYR A 248 -17.98 15.30 -5.34
C TYR A 248 -18.13 16.25 -4.13
N ASP A 249 -17.24 16.19 -3.16
CA ASP A 249 -17.30 16.98 -1.92
C ASP A 249 -16.23 18.09 -1.82
N ALA A 250 -15.32 18.16 -2.78
CA ALA A 250 -14.27 19.15 -2.77
C ALA A 250 -14.83 20.59 -2.85
N PRO A 251 -14.40 21.50 -1.95
CA PRO A 251 -14.90 22.89 -1.89
C PRO A 251 -14.71 23.69 -3.17
N GLU A 252 -13.62 23.48 -3.92
CA GLU A 252 -13.36 24.15 -5.20
C GLU A 252 -14.00 23.42 -6.40
N GLY A 253 -14.81 22.39 -6.14
CA GLY A 253 -15.55 21.63 -7.15
C GLY A 253 -14.69 20.68 -7.96
N PHE A 254 -15.13 20.33 -9.17
CA PHE A 254 -14.57 19.26 -9.99
C PHE A 254 -13.06 19.34 -10.27
N LYS A 255 -12.50 20.55 -10.36
CA LYS A 255 -11.04 20.71 -10.55
C LYS A 255 -10.24 20.25 -9.34
N GLU A 256 -10.76 20.47 -8.16
CA GLU A 256 -10.14 20.01 -6.93
C GLU A 256 -10.28 18.49 -6.79
N GLU A 257 -11.44 17.92 -7.13
CA GLU A 257 -11.65 16.48 -7.18
C GLU A 257 -10.60 15.77 -8.06
N LEU A 258 -10.30 16.33 -9.23
CA LEU A 258 -9.25 15.77 -10.10
C LEU A 258 -7.85 15.85 -9.49
N ARG A 259 -7.58 16.81 -8.60
CA ARG A 259 -6.30 16.95 -7.91
C ARG A 259 -6.11 15.92 -6.79
N GLU A 260 -7.18 15.27 -6.35
CA GLU A 260 -7.14 14.24 -5.31
C GLU A 260 -6.67 12.87 -5.83
N PHE A 261 -6.65 12.70 -7.15
CA PHE A 261 -6.09 11.50 -7.74
C PHE A 261 -4.57 11.54 -7.70
N THR A 262 -3.96 10.49 -7.19
CA THR A 262 -2.53 10.27 -7.30
C THR A 262 -2.24 9.30 -8.43
N LEU A 263 -1.13 9.51 -9.13
CA LEU A 263 -0.74 8.74 -10.31
C LEU A 263 0.60 8.05 -10.06
N SER A 264 0.69 6.80 -10.43
CA SER A 264 1.90 5.99 -10.36
C SER A 264 2.22 5.41 -11.73
N PHE A 265 3.47 5.53 -12.15
CA PHE A 265 3.97 4.94 -13.39
C PHE A 265 5.20 4.11 -13.08
N GLY A 266 5.29 2.93 -13.67
CA GLY A 266 6.39 2.01 -13.45
C GLY A 266 6.85 1.32 -14.71
N ALA A 267 8.13 0.97 -14.74
CA ALA A 267 8.74 0.13 -15.74
C ALA A 267 9.63 -0.90 -15.07
N GLU A 268 9.56 -2.14 -15.53
CA GLU A 268 10.43 -3.23 -15.13
C GLU A 268 11.06 -3.86 -16.37
N TYR A 269 12.37 -4.08 -16.32
CA TYR A 269 13.08 -4.96 -17.24
C TYR A 269 13.51 -6.20 -16.48
N LEU A 270 13.08 -7.38 -16.95
CA LEU A 270 13.36 -8.66 -16.34
C LEU A 270 14.20 -9.53 -17.29
N TYR A 271 15.39 -9.92 -16.83
CA TYR A 271 16.31 -10.78 -17.56
C TYR A 271 16.29 -12.19 -16.96
N ASN A 272 16.05 -13.19 -17.83
CA ASN A 272 16.05 -14.62 -17.51
C ASN A 272 15.18 -15.02 -16.30
N ASN A 273 14.12 -14.25 -16.00
CA ASN A 273 13.30 -14.38 -14.79
C ASN A 273 14.12 -14.35 -13.48
N GLN A 274 15.33 -13.80 -13.52
CA GLN A 274 16.27 -13.75 -12.40
C GLN A 274 16.66 -12.33 -12.00
N PHE A 275 17.02 -11.48 -12.96
CA PHE A 275 17.45 -10.10 -12.69
C PHE A 275 16.36 -9.12 -13.11
N ALA A 276 15.96 -8.29 -12.20
CA ALA A 276 15.01 -7.22 -12.45
C ALA A 276 15.65 -5.85 -12.23
N LEU A 277 15.44 -4.94 -13.19
CA LEU A 277 15.70 -3.52 -13.03
C LEU A 277 14.35 -2.79 -13.09
N ARG A 278 14.13 -1.87 -12.17
CA ARG A 278 12.86 -1.17 -12.02
C ARG A 278 13.08 0.32 -11.91
N ALA A 279 12.20 1.06 -12.53
CA ALA A 279 12.11 2.51 -12.38
C ALA A 279 10.64 2.92 -12.30
N GLY A 280 10.39 4.07 -11.69
CA GLY A 280 9.01 4.57 -11.61
C GLY A 280 8.94 6.03 -11.22
N TYR A 281 7.75 6.58 -11.32
CA TYR A 281 7.42 7.93 -10.95
C TYR A 281 6.07 7.98 -10.25
N PHE A 282 6.01 8.68 -9.13
CA PHE A 282 4.80 8.96 -8.37
C PHE A 282 4.47 10.44 -8.43
N HIS A 283 3.21 10.75 -8.66
CA HIS A 283 2.70 12.11 -8.73
C HIS A 283 1.49 12.33 -7.84
N GLU A 284 1.59 13.35 -6.99
CA GLU A 284 0.48 13.90 -6.21
C GLU A 284 0.42 15.41 -6.42
N ASN A 285 -0.79 15.95 -6.48
CA ASN A 285 -0.97 17.38 -6.72
C ASN A 285 -0.40 18.24 -5.57
N GLU A 286 0.07 19.43 -5.91
CA GLU A 286 0.69 20.36 -4.96
C GLU A 286 -0.23 20.77 -3.80
N THR A 287 -1.53 20.86 -4.06
CA THR A 287 -2.54 21.24 -3.06
C THR A 287 -3.03 20.06 -2.22
N LYS A 288 -2.62 18.81 -2.54
CA LYS A 288 -3.10 17.59 -1.87
C LYS A 288 -1.96 16.74 -1.25
N GLY A 289 -0.80 17.36 -0.96
CA GLY A 289 0.33 16.70 -0.32
C GLY A 289 1.66 16.86 -1.06
N ASN A 290 1.65 17.17 -2.36
CA ASN A 290 2.83 17.49 -3.18
C ASN A 290 3.93 16.42 -3.20
N ARG A 291 3.55 15.15 -3.02
CA ARG A 291 4.52 14.05 -3.11
C ARG A 291 4.79 13.74 -4.57
N LYS A 292 5.98 14.09 -5.02
CA LYS A 292 6.48 13.81 -6.37
C LYS A 292 7.87 13.21 -6.25
N TYR A 293 8.05 11.98 -6.72
CA TYR A 293 9.33 11.31 -6.61
C TYR A 293 9.54 10.29 -7.72
N PHE A 294 10.80 10.09 -8.08
CA PHE A 294 11.24 8.95 -8.86
C PHE A 294 11.60 7.79 -7.93
N THR A 295 11.52 6.59 -8.46
CA THR A 295 11.99 5.38 -7.79
C THR A 295 12.90 4.61 -8.73
N ALA A 296 13.90 3.96 -8.17
CA ALA A 296 14.74 3.00 -8.88
C ALA A 296 14.95 1.78 -7.99
N GLY A 297 15.07 0.61 -8.59
CA GLY A 297 15.29 -0.61 -7.84
C GLY A 297 15.88 -1.72 -8.67
N ALA A 298 16.42 -2.70 -7.98
CA ALA A 298 16.96 -3.92 -8.57
C ALA A 298 16.47 -5.13 -7.76
N GLY A 299 16.25 -6.23 -8.46
CA GLY A 299 15.85 -7.50 -7.88
C GLY A 299 16.69 -8.65 -8.40
N PHE A 300 16.88 -9.65 -7.57
CA PHE A 300 17.54 -10.88 -7.92
C PHE A 300 16.78 -12.08 -7.37
N LYS A 301 16.49 -13.07 -8.22
CA LYS A 301 15.80 -14.31 -7.87
C LYS A 301 16.69 -15.50 -8.17
N LEU A 302 16.91 -16.32 -7.15
CA LEU A 302 17.69 -17.57 -7.27
C LEU A 302 17.08 -18.66 -6.41
N SER A 303 16.77 -19.81 -7.03
CA SER A 303 16.34 -21.04 -6.33
C SER A 303 15.26 -20.82 -5.26
N GLY A 304 14.25 -20.01 -5.59
CA GLY A 304 13.13 -19.69 -4.69
C GLY A 304 13.36 -18.51 -3.76
N PHE A 305 14.58 -17.98 -3.63
CA PHE A 305 14.87 -16.73 -2.93
C PHE A 305 14.76 -15.56 -3.89
N THR A 306 14.13 -14.49 -3.43
CA THR A 306 14.10 -13.21 -4.15
C THR A 306 14.57 -12.13 -3.19
N VAL A 307 15.52 -11.31 -3.63
CA VAL A 307 16.01 -10.14 -2.91
C VAL A 307 15.73 -8.91 -3.76
N ASP A 308 15.06 -7.92 -3.20
CA ASP A 308 14.77 -6.68 -3.88
C ASP A 308 15.30 -5.50 -3.05
N PHE A 309 15.80 -4.53 -3.76
CA PHE A 309 16.23 -3.24 -3.23
C PHE A 309 15.58 -2.12 -4.01
N SER A 310 15.10 -1.08 -3.33
CA SER A 310 14.63 0.14 -3.99
C SER A 310 14.99 1.39 -3.22
N ASN A 311 15.14 2.48 -3.96
CA ASN A 311 15.41 3.82 -3.47
C ASN A 311 14.37 4.81 -4.01
N LEU A 312 13.94 5.72 -3.16
CA LEU A 312 13.02 6.80 -3.47
C LEU A 312 13.78 8.12 -3.53
N MET A 313 13.57 8.86 -4.63
CA MET A 313 14.25 10.11 -4.95
C MET A 313 13.23 11.23 -5.18
N PRO A 314 12.87 12.01 -4.15
CA PRO A 314 11.95 13.13 -4.29
C PRO A 314 12.44 14.18 -5.28
N THR A 315 11.52 14.83 -5.96
CA THR A 315 11.84 15.93 -6.91
C THR A 315 12.08 17.26 -6.19
N VAL A 316 11.60 17.38 -4.94
CA VAL A 316 11.76 18.59 -4.13
C VAL A 316 12.94 18.41 -3.18
N GLN A 317 13.79 19.44 -3.05
CA GLN A 317 14.92 19.44 -2.11
C GLN A 317 14.42 19.38 -0.65
N ASN A 318 15.17 18.70 0.21
CA ASN A 318 14.86 18.52 1.63
C ASN A 318 13.49 17.87 1.91
N HIS A 319 12.95 17.11 0.96
CA HIS A 319 11.72 16.39 1.19
C HIS A 319 11.92 15.31 2.25
N PRO A 320 10.97 15.13 3.21
CA PRO A 320 11.07 14.13 4.27
C PRO A 320 11.32 12.69 3.79
N LEU A 321 10.78 12.33 2.62
CA LEU A 321 10.95 11.02 2.00
C LEU A 321 12.33 10.81 1.31
N ALA A 322 13.21 11.82 1.30
CA ALA A 322 14.54 11.66 0.70
C ALA A 322 15.34 10.56 1.41
N ARG A 323 16.11 9.77 0.64
CA ARG A 323 16.90 8.63 1.13
C ARG A 323 16.10 7.48 1.73
N THR A 324 14.82 7.36 1.36
CA THR A 324 14.05 6.18 1.75
C THR A 324 14.52 4.98 0.95
N LEU A 325 15.07 4.00 1.66
CA LEU A 325 15.52 2.72 1.13
C LEU A 325 14.51 1.65 1.52
N ARG A 326 14.25 0.70 0.63
CA ARG A 326 13.42 -0.46 0.93
C ARG A 326 14.18 -1.73 0.59
N PHE A 327 14.21 -2.65 1.51
CA PHE A 327 14.80 -3.98 1.35
C PHE A 327 13.71 -5.01 1.49
N SER A 328 13.67 -5.97 0.58
CA SER A 328 12.68 -7.04 0.63
C SER A 328 13.36 -8.39 0.35
N LEU A 329 12.96 -9.39 1.12
CA LEU A 329 13.41 -10.77 0.97
C LEU A 329 12.18 -11.66 0.89
N ALA A 330 12.05 -12.44 -0.17
CA ALA A 330 10.97 -13.40 -0.34
C ALA A 330 11.51 -14.80 -0.53
N PHE A 331 10.74 -15.78 -0.09
CA PHE A 331 11.06 -17.18 -0.21
C PHE A 331 9.84 -17.98 -0.67
N ASP A 332 10.01 -18.70 -1.81
CA ASP A 332 9.05 -19.67 -2.31
C ASP A 332 9.38 -21.07 -1.75
N ILE A 333 8.56 -21.52 -0.82
CA ILE A 333 8.73 -22.81 -0.12
C ILE A 333 8.58 -23.98 -1.10
N SER A 334 7.86 -23.82 -2.19
CA SER A 334 7.64 -24.88 -3.17
C SER A 334 8.90 -25.25 -3.95
N SER A 335 9.85 -24.34 -4.06
CA SER A 335 11.10 -24.55 -4.77
C SER A 335 12.00 -25.61 -4.12
N LEU A 336 11.89 -25.81 -2.80
CA LEU A 336 12.67 -26.82 -2.05
C LEU A 336 12.31 -28.25 -2.43
N ARG A 337 11.10 -28.52 -2.92
CA ARG A 337 10.68 -29.88 -3.30
C ARG A 337 11.21 -30.31 -4.68
N LYS A 338 11.57 -29.38 -5.55
CA LYS A 338 12.10 -29.72 -6.89
C LYS A 338 13.56 -30.20 -6.86
N THR A 339 14.31 -29.87 -5.81
CA THR A 339 15.71 -30.30 -5.67
C THR A 339 15.89 -31.68 -5.02
N GLY A 340 14.83 -32.31 -4.52
CA GLY A 340 14.87 -33.61 -3.82
C GLY A 340 14.58 -34.84 -4.67
N THR A 341 14.25 -34.70 -5.96
CA THR A 341 13.93 -35.83 -6.83
C THR A 341 14.99 -36.03 -7.91
N THR A 342 16.24 -36.17 -7.51
CA THR A 342 17.23 -36.89 -8.33
C THR A 342 17.19 -38.35 -7.85
N THR A 343 16.31 -39.14 -8.41
CA THR A 343 16.32 -40.60 -8.29
C THR A 343 17.63 -41.15 -8.87
N LEU A 344 18.30 -41.89 -8.07
CA LEU A 344 19.37 -42.83 -8.43
C LEU A 344 18.92 -43.85 -9.47
#